data_3180e03819c1bd4fbc5a50e62ff874d7
#
_entry.id   3180e03819c1bd4fbc5a50e62ff874d7
#
_cell.length_a   1.000
_cell.length_b   1.000
_cell.length_c   1.000
_cell.angle_alpha   90.00
_cell.angle_beta   90.00
_cell.angle_gamma   90.00
#
_symmetry.space_group_name_H-M   'P 1'
#
loop_
_entity.id
_entity.type
_entity.pdbx_description
1 polymer ?
#
loop_
_entity_poly.entity_id
_entity_poly.type
_entity_poly.pdbx_seq_one_letter_code
_entity_poly.pdbx_strand_id
1 'polypeptide(L)'
;MKRIIVLAAVVGLASAVSIAAAGKGTVTGQYVEARTAEIFTGGCIMGSEAETMGKQAVLAWKVDRGTVNGVSVDGLSVVAALSGDKNLGLHEIGGDKAVVKSAVYVDERANPAQRIALVALAHDLTKSIGTIVSVTPAPIQFADAGREIHVATSNVALDVNKEMTHDPTCGAQLWFHPLASVDQADMAVADQNSFSGSMLGTKWSDPNKRSAFFGTFSR
;
A
#
# COMPACT_ATOMS: atom_id res chain seq x y z
N MET A 1 -68.52 -46.17 -26.74
CA MET A 1 -68.14 -45.17 -25.71
C MET A 1 -66.64 -45.11 -25.65
N LYS A 2 -65.99 -44.15 -26.33
CA LYS A 2 -64.51 -43.97 -26.40
C LYS A 2 -64.11 -42.93 -25.33
N ARG A 3 -63.30 -43.34 -24.34
CA ARG A 3 -62.73 -42.43 -23.36
C ARG A 3 -61.42 -41.86 -23.89
N ILE A 4 -61.39 -40.54 -24.08
CA ILE A 4 -60.18 -39.79 -24.46
C ILE A 4 -59.49 -39.41 -23.16
N ILE A 5 -58.23 -39.87 -23.00
CA ILE A 5 -57.34 -39.48 -21.89
C ILE A 5 -56.47 -38.32 -22.43
N VAL A 6 -56.66 -37.14 -21.87
CA VAL A 6 -55.79 -35.96 -22.15
C VAL A 6 -54.63 -35.98 -21.17
N LEU A 7 -53.38 -36.23 -21.72
CA LEU A 7 -52.17 -36.08 -20.93
C LEU A 7 -51.76 -34.59 -20.99
N ALA A 8 -51.77 -33.93 -19.85
CA ALA A 8 -51.20 -32.58 -19.71
C ALA A 8 -49.70 -32.70 -19.39
N ALA A 9 -48.85 -32.28 -20.35
CA ALA A 9 -47.43 -32.17 -20.14
C ALA A 9 -47.08 -30.86 -19.40
N VAL A 10 -46.63 -30.97 -18.18
CA VAL A 10 -46.07 -29.84 -17.44
C VAL A 10 -44.61 -29.64 -17.80
N VAL A 11 -44.33 -28.63 -18.63
CA VAL A 11 -42.95 -28.20 -18.93
C VAL A 11 -42.45 -27.34 -17.77
N GLY A 12 -41.60 -27.91 -16.92
CA GLY A 12 -40.90 -27.18 -15.85
C GLY A 12 -39.74 -26.37 -16.44
N LEU A 13 -39.84 -25.05 -16.46
CA LEU A 13 -38.72 -24.16 -16.76
C LEU A 13 -37.75 -24.17 -15.55
N ALA A 14 -36.66 -24.91 -15.67
CA ALA A 14 -35.55 -24.83 -14.75
C ALA A 14 -34.74 -23.56 -15.07
N SER A 15 -34.93 -22.48 -14.33
CA SER A 15 -34.10 -21.29 -14.39
C SER A 15 -32.73 -21.63 -13.81
N ALA A 16 -31.72 -21.83 -14.67
CA ALA A 16 -30.33 -21.94 -14.27
C ALA A 16 -29.84 -20.57 -13.76
N VAL A 17 -29.77 -20.40 -12.46
CA VAL A 17 -29.08 -19.26 -11.84
C VAL A 17 -27.60 -19.51 -12.05
N SER A 18 -27.02 -18.84 -13.03
CA SER A 18 -25.56 -18.80 -13.23
C SER A 18 -24.97 -18.00 -12.06
N ILE A 19 -24.42 -18.67 -11.06
CA ILE A 19 -23.53 -18.06 -10.09
C ILE A 19 -22.25 -17.72 -10.86
N ALA A 20 -22.12 -16.48 -11.29
CA ALA A 20 -20.87 -15.96 -11.79
C ALA A 20 -19.87 -16.07 -10.64
N ALA A 21 -18.91 -16.98 -10.73
CA ALA A 21 -17.75 -16.96 -9.86
C ALA A 21 -17.12 -15.57 -10.01
N ALA A 22 -17.10 -14.81 -8.94
CA ALA A 22 -16.40 -13.53 -8.89
C ALA A 22 -14.92 -13.85 -9.15
N GLY A 23 -14.47 -13.70 -10.39
CA GLY A 23 -13.07 -13.81 -10.76
C GLY A 23 -12.30 -12.84 -9.87
N LYS A 24 -11.11 -13.23 -9.41
CA LYS A 24 -10.19 -12.30 -8.76
C LYS A 24 -10.04 -11.11 -9.72
N GLY A 25 -10.68 -10.00 -9.38
CA GLY A 25 -10.59 -8.81 -10.21
C GLY A 25 -9.14 -8.34 -10.23
N THR A 26 -8.59 -8.09 -11.40
CA THR A 26 -7.27 -7.51 -11.52
C THR A 26 -7.35 -6.05 -11.13
N VAL A 27 -6.54 -5.62 -10.18
CA VAL A 27 -6.38 -4.21 -9.81
C VAL A 27 -4.95 -3.79 -10.12
N THR A 28 -4.81 -2.63 -10.77
CA THR A 28 -3.50 -2.05 -11.14
C THR A 28 -3.39 -0.62 -10.66
N GLY A 29 -2.17 -0.17 -10.39
CA GLY A 29 -1.96 1.20 -9.93
C GLY A 29 -0.50 1.53 -9.66
N GLN A 30 -0.33 2.71 -9.06
CA GLN A 30 0.94 3.29 -8.67
C GLN A 30 1.19 3.10 -7.18
N TYR A 31 2.43 2.95 -6.84
CA TYR A 31 2.91 2.77 -5.48
C TYR A 31 4.07 3.69 -5.16
N VAL A 32 4.11 4.18 -3.90
CA VAL A 32 5.27 4.87 -3.33
C VAL A 32 5.35 4.59 -1.84
N GLU A 33 6.58 4.43 -1.34
CA GLU A 33 6.87 4.34 0.10
C GLU A 33 8.11 5.14 0.46
N ALA A 34 8.19 5.57 1.71
CA ALA A 34 9.45 5.95 2.34
C ALA A 34 9.48 5.49 3.79
N ARG A 35 10.68 5.09 4.23
CA ARG A 35 10.94 4.70 5.63
C ARG A 35 11.89 5.67 6.30
N THR A 36 12.03 5.59 7.63
CA THR A 36 12.91 6.47 8.40
C THR A 36 14.35 5.94 8.49
N ALA A 37 14.84 5.26 7.45
CA ALA A 37 16.22 4.80 7.30
C ALA A 37 16.65 4.88 5.84
N GLU A 38 17.94 5.05 5.61
CA GLU A 38 18.53 4.97 4.27
C GLU A 38 18.38 3.53 3.70
N ILE A 39 17.78 3.37 2.53
CA ILE A 39 17.70 2.06 1.86
C ILE A 39 18.91 1.77 0.99
N PHE A 40 19.55 2.83 0.48
CA PHE A 40 20.75 2.76 -0.34
C PHE A 40 21.86 3.61 0.28
N THR A 41 22.84 2.97 0.91
CA THR A 41 23.86 3.67 1.68
C THR A 41 25.08 2.79 1.91
N GLY A 42 26.18 3.38 2.39
CA GLY A 42 27.38 2.67 2.81
C GLY A 42 27.16 1.89 4.12
N GLY A 43 27.92 0.82 4.31
CA GLY A 43 27.80 -0.07 5.47
C GLY A 43 27.98 0.62 6.84
N CYS A 44 28.74 1.71 6.90
CA CYS A 44 28.91 2.49 8.14
C CYS A 44 27.61 3.19 8.59
N ILE A 45 26.89 3.80 7.63
CA ILE A 45 25.59 4.43 7.91
C ILE A 45 24.58 3.35 8.25
N MET A 46 24.51 2.28 7.44
CA MET A 46 23.61 1.17 7.69
C MET A 46 23.82 0.58 9.09
N GLY A 47 25.06 0.35 9.51
CA GLY A 47 25.37 -0.17 10.85
C GLY A 47 24.92 0.75 11.98
N SER A 48 24.93 2.07 11.79
CA SER A 48 24.44 3.03 12.79
C SER A 48 22.91 3.16 12.81
N GLU A 49 22.25 2.96 11.69
CA GLU A 49 20.77 3.09 11.55
C GLU A 49 20.01 1.80 11.86
N ALA A 50 20.62 0.64 11.67
CA ALA A 50 19.95 -0.67 11.68
C ALA A 50 19.07 -0.92 12.92
N GLU A 51 19.53 -0.54 14.11
CA GLU A 51 18.78 -0.75 15.37
C GLU A 51 18.00 0.48 15.82
N THR A 52 18.39 1.67 15.38
CA THR A 52 17.89 2.95 15.89
C THR A 52 16.84 3.58 15.00
N MET A 53 16.95 3.40 13.69
CA MET A 53 16.14 4.03 12.66
C MET A 53 15.28 2.98 11.90
N GLY A 54 14.51 3.43 10.89
CA GLY A 54 13.73 2.55 10.03
C GLY A 54 12.53 1.91 10.70
N LYS A 55 12.10 2.40 11.84
CA LYS A 55 10.93 1.88 12.58
C LYS A 55 9.61 2.42 12.07
N GLN A 56 9.64 3.49 11.30
CA GLN A 56 8.45 4.12 10.73
C GLN A 56 8.54 4.14 9.20
N ALA A 57 7.36 4.12 8.57
CA ALA A 57 7.22 4.25 7.12
C ALA A 57 5.87 4.85 6.75
N VAL A 58 5.83 5.51 5.59
CA VAL A 58 4.61 5.86 4.88
C VAL A 58 4.55 5.05 3.59
N LEU A 59 3.41 4.41 3.33
CA LEU A 59 3.11 3.69 2.11
C LEU A 59 1.86 4.27 1.48
N ALA A 60 1.84 4.44 0.17
CA ALA A 60 0.69 4.95 -0.56
C ALA A 60 0.45 4.19 -1.85
N TRP A 61 -0.81 3.95 -2.15
CA TRP A 61 -1.27 3.32 -3.39
C TRP A 61 -2.33 4.20 -4.03
N LYS A 62 -2.22 4.40 -5.33
CA LYS A 62 -3.25 5.00 -6.18
C LYS A 62 -3.68 3.96 -7.20
N VAL A 63 -4.93 3.58 -7.14
CA VAL A 63 -5.52 2.63 -8.09
C VAL A 63 -5.77 3.35 -9.40
N ASP A 64 -5.22 2.84 -10.50
CA ASP A 64 -5.56 3.32 -11.83
C ASP A 64 -6.91 2.72 -12.27
N ARG A 65 -7.06 1.40 -12.09
CA ARG A 65 -8.31 0.67 -12.39
C ARG A 65 -8.36 -0.69 -11.72
N GLY A 66 -9.55 -1.20 -11.53
CA GLY A 66 -9.79 -2.58 -11.15
C GLY A 66 -10.77 -2.77 -10.00
N THR A 67 -10.90 -4.02 -9.59
CA THR A 67 -11.82 -4.41 -8.52
C THR A 67 -11.09 -5.16 -7.42
N VAL A 68 -11.48 -4.89 -6.19
CA VAL A 68 -11.04 -5.62 -5.01
C VAL A 68 -12.26 -6.29 -4.39
N ASN A 69 -12.24 -7.61 -4.29
CA ASN A 69 -13.38 -8.40 -3.78
C ASN A 69 -14.71 -8.07 -4.49
N GLY A 70 -14.66 -7.81 -5.82
CA GLY A 70 -15.82 -7.47 -6.64
C GLY A 70 -16.29 -6.02 -6.54
N VAL A 71 -15.58 -5.16 -5.79
CA VAL A 71 -15.89 -3.73 -5.65
C VAL A 71 -14.92 -2.92 -6.50
N SER A 72 -15.43 -2.10 -7.44
CA SER A 72 -14.59 -1.17 -8.22
C SER A 72 -13.99 -0.10 -7.31
N VAL A 73 -12.67 0.11 -7.43
CA VAL A 73 -11.88 1.10 -6.68
C VAL A 73 -11.10 2.04 -7.61
N ASP A 74 -11.55 2.17 -8.85
CA ASP A 74 -10.91 2.98 -9.90
C ASP A 74 -10.67 4.43 -9.44
N GLY A 75 -9.44 4.91 -9.62
CA GLY A 75 -9.05 6.28 -9.30
C GLY A 75 -9.04 6.65 -7.82
N LEU A 76 -9.23 5.66 -6.93
CA LEU A 76 -9.18 5.87 -5.48
C LEU A 76 -7.78 5.58 -4.94
N SER A 77 -7.49 6.17 -3.79
CA SER A 77 -6.19 6.03 -3.13
C SER A 77 -6.32 5.53 -1.70
N VAL A 78 -5.25 4.91 -1.20
CA VAL A 78 -5.10 4.53 0.21
C VAL A 78 -3.68 4.82 0.66
N VAL A 79 -3.54 5.32 1.90
CA VAL A 79 -2.24 5.63 2.53
C VAL A 79 -2.18 4.93 3.86
N ALA A 80 -1.02 4.33 4.18
CA ALA A 80 -0.75 3.72 5.47
C ALA A 80 0.50 4.34 6.10
N ALA A 81 0.37 4.84 7.31
CA ALA A 81 1.50 5.19 8.16
C ALA A 81 1.77 4.03 9.12
N LEU A 82 2.99 3.53 9.14
CA LEU A 82 3.41 2.37 9.92
C LEU A 82 4.39 2.77 11.02
N SER A 83 4.28 2.11 12.17
CA SER A 83 5.26 2.22 13.25
C SER A 83 5.53 0.84 13.86
N GLY A 84 6.77 0.41 13.81
CA GLY A 84 7.25 -0.85 14.39
C GLY A 84 8.11 -0.63 15.65
N ASP A 85 8.30 -1.69 16.42
CA ASP A 85 9.24 -1.73 17.55
C ASP A 85 10.69 -1.93 17.10
N LYS A 86 10.89 -2.38 15.84
CA LYS A 86 12.18 -2.61 15.19
C LYS A 86 12.21 -1.98 13.80
N ASN A 87 13.40 -1.96 13.19
CA ASN A 87 13.58 -1.55 11.80
C ASN A 87 12.71 -2.42 10.88
N LEU A 88 11.95 -1.78 10.00
CA LEU A 88 11.01 -2.44 9.10
C LEU A 88 11.74 -3.04 7.88
N GLY A 89 11.65 -4.36 7.73
CA GLY A 89 12.14 -5.07 6.56
C GLY A 89 13.63 -5.43 6.54
N LEU A 90 14.38 -5.13 7.58
CA LEU A 90 15.77 -5.60 7.72
C LEU A 90 15.80 -6.96 8.43
N HIS A 91 15.91 -8.03 7.66
CA HIS A 91 15.83 -9.40 8.15
C HIS A 91 16.97 -9.76 9.11
N GLU A 92 18.17 -9.23 8.87
CA GLU A 92 19.38 -9.51 9.63
C GLU A 92 19.27 -9.16 11.12
N ILE A 93 18.44 -8.17 11.45
CA ILE A 93 18.16 -7.78 12.84
C ILE A 93 16.71 -8.12 13.27
N GLY A 94 16.04 -9.01 12.54
CA GLY A 94 14.70 -9.49 12.86
C GLY A 94 13.59 -8.49 12.57
N GLY A 95 13.78 -7.62 11.56
CA GLY A 95 12.77 -6.65 11.13
C GLY A 95 11.50 -7.28 10.54
N ASP A 96 11.60 -8.52 10.05
CA ASP A 96 10.47 -9.35 9.63
C ASP A 96 9.57 -9.78 10.82
N LYS A 97 10.08 -9.68 12.06
CA LYS A 97 9.38 -9.97 13.31
C LYS A 97 9.00 -8.71 14.07
N ALA A 98 9.04 -7.54 13.44
CA ALA A 98 8.62 -6.31 14.07
C ALA A 98 7.14 -6.36 14.44
N VAL A 99 6.80 -5.89 15.64
CA VAL A 99 5.42 -5.66 16.04
C VAL A 99 5.00 -4.31 15.48
N VAL A 100 4.18 -4.35 14.41
CA VAL A 100 3.81 -3.16 13.66
C VAL A 100 2.39 -2.71 14.00
N LYS A 101 2.20 -1.40 14.14
CA LYS A 101 0.91 -0.72 14.16
C LYS A 101 0.79 0.17 12.93
N SER A 102 -0.41 0.27 12.37
CA SER A 102 -0.67 1.14 11.23
C SER A 102 -1.90 2.01 11.41
N ALA A 103 -1.81 3.25 10.93
CA ALA A 103 -2.93 4.15 10.73
C ALA A 103 -3.21 4.24 9.21
N VAL A 104 -4.41 3.85 8.80
CA VAL A 104 -4.80 3.80 7.38
C VAL A 104 -5.72 4.96 7.06
N TYR A 105 -5.40 5.68 5.99
CA TYR A 105 -6.23 6.73 5.41
C TYR A 105 -6.81 6.20 4.10
N VAL A 106 -8.12 6.26 3.96
CA VAL A 106 -8.84 5.87 2.74
C VAL A 106 -9.44 7.10 2.08
N ASP A 107 -9.45 7.11 0.77
CA ASP A 107 -10.00 8.22 -0.02
C ASP A 107 -11.41 8.59 0.48
N GLU A 108 -11.65 9.85 0.81
CA GLU A 108 -12.95 10.33 1.30
C GLU A 108 -14.05 10.18 0.27
N ARG A 109 -13.72 10.20 -1.04
CA ARG A 109 -14.65 9.99 -2.15
C ARG A 109 -15.20 8.56 -2.20
N ALA A 110 -14.53 7.62 -1.51
CA ALA A 110 -14.91 6.22 -1.47
C ALA A 110 -16.20 6.02 -0.66
N ASN A 111 -17.15 5.25 -1.21
CA ASN A 111 -18.31 4.78 -0.46
C ASN A 111 -17.91 3.70 0.58
N PRO A 112 -18.80 3.29 1.49
CA PRO A 112 -18.47 2.33 2.55
C PRO A 112 -17.89 1.01 2.04
N ALA A 113 -18.40 0.44 0.93
CA ALA A 113 -17.88 -0.81 0.36
C ALA A 113 -16.49 -0.61 -0.23
N GLN A 114 -16.24 0.52 -0.90
CA GLN A 114 -14.94 0.88 -1.46
C GLN A 114 -13.90 1.11 -0.36
N ARG A 115 -14.26 1.70 0.77
CA ARG A 115 -13.35 1.88 1.92
C ARG A 115 -12.87 0.54 2.47
N ILE A 116 -13.78 -0.42 2.61
CA ILE A 116 -13.43 -1.79 3.02
C ILE A 116 -12.49 -2.43 1.99
N ALA A 117 -12.79 -2.26 0.71
CA ALA A 117 -11.96 -2.79 -0.38
C ALA A 117 -10.55 -2.17 -0.40
N LEU A 118 -10.42 -0.86 -0.18
CA LEU A 118 -9.12 -0.18 -0.10
C LEU A 118 -8.28 -0.64 1.09
N VAL A 119 -8.90 -0.87 2.25
CA VAL A 119 -8.19 -1.45 3.42
C VAL A 119 -7.73 -2.87 3.12
N ALA A 120 -8.58 -3.69 2.49
CA ALA A 120 -8.21 -5.03 2.07
C ALA A 120 -7.05 -5.02 1.06
N LEU A 121 -7.06 -4.09 0.09
CA LEU A 121 -5.97 -3.91 -0.88
C LEU A 121 -4.64 -3.59 -0.18
N ALA A 122 -4.65 -2.61 0.73
CA ALA A 122 -3.46 -2.24 1.48
C ALA A 122 -2.93 -3.41 2.32
N HIS A 123 -3.81 -4.17 2.95
CA HIS A 123 -3.47 -5.36 3.72
C HIS A 123 -2.86 -6.46 2.82
N ASP A 124 -3.45 -6.73 1.66
CA ASP A 124 -3.00 -7.78 0.75
C ASP A 124 -1.67 -7.45 0.08
N LEU A 125 -1.43 -6.18 -0.21
CA LEU A 125 -0.19 -5.72 -0.84
C LEU A 125 0.96 -5.55 0.14
N THR A 126 0.68 -5.26 1.41
CA THR A 126 1.73 -4.99 2.42
C THR A 126 2.15 -6.26 3.12
N LYS A 127 3.42 -6.61 3.03
CA LYS A 127 4.00 -7.80 3.69
C LYS A 127 3.87 -7.75 5.21
N SER A 128 3.81 -6.57 5.81
CA SER A 128 3.73 -6.37 7.25
C SER A 128 2.99 -5.07 7.60
N ILE A 129 1.70 -5.00 7.34
CA ILE A 129 0.89 -3.85 7.77
C ILE A 129 0.63 -3.86 9.29
N GLY A 130 0.79 -5.01 9.93
CA GLY A 130 0.60 -5.18 11.36
C GLY A 130 -0.84 -4.97 11.84
N THR A 131 -0.98 -4.43 13.04
CA THR A 131 -2.31 -4.12 13.61
C THR A 131 -2.77 -2.75 13.11
N ILE A 132 -3.87 -2.71 12.36
CA ILE A 132 -4.52 -1.46 11.95
C ILE A 132 -5.23 -0.88 13.16
N VAL A 133 -4.70 0.21 13.71
CA VAL A 133 -5.26 0.88 14.91
C VAL A 133 -6.29 1.94 14.55
N SER A 134 -6.30 2.44 13.32
CA SER A 134 -7.32 3.37 12.82
C SER A 134 -7.49 3.27 11.31
N VAL A 135 -8.72 3.50 10.85
CA VAL A 135 -9.07 3.73 9.44
C VAL A 135 -9.82 5.05 9.36
N THR A 136 -9.28 6.02 8.65
CA THR A 136 -9.81 7.38 8.59
C THR A 136 -10.07 7.76 7.13
N PRO A 137 -11.32 8.07 6.75
CA PRO A 137 -11.60 8.74 5.48
C PRO A 137 -10.96 10.13 5.48
N ALA A 138 -10.22 10.45 4.42
CA ALA A 138 -9.51 11.72 4.30
C ALA A 138 -9.37 12.14 2.83
N PRO A 139 -9.24 13.44 2.55
CA PRO A 139 -8.75 13.88 1.26
C PRO A 139 -7.33 13.33 1.09
N ILE A 140 -7.11 12.59 0.01
CA ILE A 140 -5.79 12.08 -0.36
C ILE A 140 -5.36 12.75 -1.65
N GLN A 141 -4.29 13.51 -1.61
CA GLN A 141 -3.57 13.94 -2.79
C GLN A 141 -2.54 12.86 -3.13
N PHE A 142 -2.57 12.35 -4.34
CA PHE A 142 -1.53 11.50 -4.91
C PHE A 142 -1.26 11.99 -6.32
N ALA A 143 -0.17 12.72 -6.49
CA ALA A 143 0.25 13.28 -7.77
C ALA A 143 1.63 12.70 -8.14
N ASP A 144 1.69 12.05 -9.30
CA ASP A 144 2.93 11.67 -9.95
C ASP A 144 3.16 12.68 -11.10
N ALA A 145 4.11 13.57 -10.92
CA ALA A 145 4.39 14.69 -11.82
C ALA A 145 5.83 14.60 -12.38
N GLY A 146 6.06 13.64 -13.25
CA GLY A 146 7.35 13.44 -13.92
C GLY A 146 8.45 13.01 -12.94
N ARG A 147 9.22 13.98 -12.42
CA ARG A 147 10.36 13.70 -11.51
C ARG A 147 9.95 13.52 -10.05
N GLU A 148 8.78 13.97 -9.68
CA GLU A 148 8.34 14.03 -8.28
C GLU A 148 7.04 13.27 -8.09
N ILE A 149 6.92 12.62 -6.93
CA ILE A 149 5.66 12.07 -6.43
C ILE A 149 5.33 12.80 -5.14
N HIS A 150 4.13 13.37 -5.08
CA HIS A 150 3.59 14.01 -3.91
C HIS A 150 2.40 13.25 -3.36
N VAL A 151 2.45 12.89 -2.07
CA VAL A 151 1.33 12.28 -1.36
C VAL A 151 1.05 13.06 -0.09
N ALA A 152 -0.18 13.52 0.07
CA ALA A 152 -0.59 14.22 1.28
C ALA A 152 -1.97 13.79 1.78
N THR A 153 -2.11 13.76 3.10
CA THR A 153 -3.38 13.68 3.82
C THR A 153 -3.37 14.73 4.94
N SER A 154 -4.39 14.73 5.80
CA SER A 154 -4.40 15.60 6.98
C SER A 154 -3.21 15.38 7.94
N ASN A 155 -2.59 14.20 7.92
CA ASN A 155 -1.55 13.84 8.88
C ASN A 155 -0.29 13.22 8.25
N VAL A 156 -0.27 13.05 6.94
CA VAL A 156 0.86 12.48 6.18
C VAL A 156 1.32 13.49 5.15
N ALA A 157 2.63 13.67 5.02
CA ALA A 157 3.25 14.29 3.87
C ALA A 157 4.44 13.44 3.43
N LEU A 158 4.44 13.06 2.15
CA LEU A 158 5.49 12.30 1.50
C LEU A 158 5.78 12.93 0.15
N ASP A 159 6.97 13.48 0.00
CA ASP A 159 7.50 14.03 -1.25
C ASP A 159 8.70 13.18 -1.66
N VAL A 160 8.65 12.65 -2.86
CA VAL A 160 9.67 11.73 -3.38
C VAL A 160 10.21 12.25 -4.70
N ASN A 161 11.52 12.42 -4.76
CA ASN A 161 12.25 12.73 -5.96
C ASN A 161 12.77 11.43 -6.59
N LYS A 162 12.29 11.13 -7.79
CA LYS A 162 12.66 9.91 -8.55
C LYS A 162 14.09 9.91 -9.03
N GLU A 163 14.73 11.09 -9.11
CA GLU A 163 16.13 11.18 -9.46
C GLU A 163 17.00 11.05 -8.21
N MET A 164 17.62 9.89 -8.08
CA MET A 164 18.65 9.69 -7.09
C MET A 164 19.89 10.50 -7.49
N THR A 165 20.09 11.65 -6.84
CA THR A 165 21.39 12.33 -6.88
C THR A 165 22.37 11.46 -6.10
N HIS A 166 23.24 10.80 -6.83
CA HIS A 166 24.12 9.79 -6.28
C HIS A 166 25.41 10.44 -5.82
N ASP A 167 25.65 10.43 -4.52
CA ASP A 167 26.99 10.53 -3.98
C ASP A 167 27.52 9.10 -3.75
N PRO A 168 28.51 8.63 -4.53
CA PRO A 168 29.04 7.27 -4.43
C PRO A 168 29.93 7.10 -3.20
N THR A 169 29.47 7.50 -2.04
CA THR A 169 30.25 7.37 -0.81
C THR A 169 30.37 5.92 -0.37
N CYS A 170 31.61 5.46 -0.18
CA CYS A 170 31.99 4.28 0.61
C CYS A 170 31.27 2.97 0.27
N GLY A 171 31.11 2.63 -1.02
CA GLY A 171 30.54 1.36 -1.40
C GLY A 171 29.06 1.24 -1.01
N ALA A 172 28.28 2.26 -1.32
CA ALA A 172 26.82 2.23 -1.10
C ALA A 172 26.18 1.07 -1.85
N GLN A 173 25.28 0.39 -1.19
CA GLN A 173 24.50 -0.72 -1.73
C GLN A 173 23.06 -0.66 -1.25
N LEU A 174 22.19 -1.41 -1.91
CA LEU A 174 20.79 -1.57 -1.52
C LEU A 174 20.69 -2.58 -0.37
N TRP A 175 20.10 -2.16 0.76
CA TRP A 175 19.93 -2.98 1.96
C TRP A 175 18.52 -3.52 2.15
N PHE A 176 17.54 -2.91 1.51
CA PHE A 176 16.13 -3.19 1.74
C PHE A 176 15.40 -3.56 0.45
N HIS A 177 14.27 -4.21 0.62
CA HIS A 177 13.25 -4.39 -0.41
C HIS A 177 12.00 -3.56 -0.07
N PRO A 178 11.12 -3.29 -1.04
CA PRO A 178 9.84 -2.66 -0.78
C PRO A 178 9.04 -3.40 0.31
N LEU A 179 8.37 -2.63 1.17
CA LEU A 179 7.46 -3.16 2.19
C LEU A 179 6.17 -3.72 1.61
N ALA A 180 5.85 -3.36 0.38
CA ALA A 180 4.71 -3.89 -0.36
C ALA A 180 5.12 -4.82 -1.49
N SER A 181 4.15 -5.62 -1.95
CA SER A 181 4.27 -6.40 -3.18
C SER A 181 4.04 -5.48 -4.36
N VAL A 182 5.05 -5.29 -5.18
CA VAL A 182 5.06 -4.43 -6.36
C VAL A 182 5.61 -5.21 -7.55
N ASP A 183 5.17 -4.86 -8.76
CA ASP A 183 5.63 -5.53 -9.98
C ASP A 183 7.03 -5.04 -10.36
N GLN A 184 7.23 -3.73 -10.20
CA GLN A 184 8.50 -3.06 -10.43
C GLN A 184 8.64 -1.94 -9.41
N ALA A 185 9.83 -1.81 -8.83
CA ALA A 185 10.13 -0.73 -7.91
C ALA A 185 11.53 -0.19 -8.16
N ASP A 186 11.61 1.13 -8.25
CA ASP A 186 12.84 1.89 -8.34
C ASP A 186 13.10 2.63 -7.03
N MET A 187 14.39 2.84 -6.74
CA MET A 187 14.83 3.62 -5.57
C MET A 187 14.66 5.12 -5.81
N ALA A 188 14.41 5.87 -4.74
CA ALA A 188 14.22 7.31 -4.79
C ALA A 188 14.68 7.99 -3.51
N VAL A 189 14.76 9.32 -3.55
CA VAL A 189 14.99 10.17 -2.39
C VAL A 189 13.65 10.64 -1.84
N ALA A 190 13.42 10.47 -0.55
CA ALA A 190 12.32 11.12 0.15
C ALA A 190 12.77 12.52 0.58
N ASP A 191 12.35 13.55 -0.15
CA ASP A 191 12.58 14.94 0.23
C ASP A 191 11.79 15.30 1.48
N GLN A 192 10.63 14.66 1.66
CA GLN A 192 9.84 14.67 2.88
C GLN A 192 9.22 13.30 3.16
N ASN A 193 9.26 12.88 4.43
CA ASN A 193 8.55 11.74 4.96
C ASN A 193 8.09 12.10 6.37
N SER A 194 6.80 12.35 6.57
CA SER A 194 6.30 12.78 7.87
C SER A 194 4.92 12.23 8.20
N PHE A 195 4.71 12.06 9.51
CA PHE A 195 3.43 11.71 10.10
C PHE A 195 3.21 12.50 11.39
N SER A 196 2.08 13.20 11.49
CA SER A 196 1.72 14.06 12.61
C SER A 196 0.52 13.55 13.42
N GLY A 197 -0.10 12.43 13.04
CA GLY A 197 -1.24 11.85 13.72
C GLY A 197 -0.90 11.32 15.12
N SER A 198 -1.91 11.21 16.00
CA SER A 198 -1.73 10.70 17.37
C SER A 198 -1.92 9.20 17.52
N MET A 199 -2.53 8.54 16.51
CA MET A 199 -3.03 7.16 16.62
C MET A 199 -1.93 6.10 16.78
N LEU A 200 -0.71 6.38 16.33
CA LEU A 200 0.43 5.46 16.45
C LEU A 200 1.23 5.65 17.75
N GLY A 201 0.92 6.69 18.54
CA GLY A 201 1.70 7.04 19.74
C GLY A 201 3.08 7.63 19.45
N THR A 202 3.40 7.85 18.17
CA THR A 202 4.64 8.47 17.70
C THR A 202 4.34 9.39 16.52
N LYS A 203 5.20 10.38 16.32
CA LYS A 203 5.21 11.29 15.19
C LYS A 203 6.62 11.30 14.62
N TRP A 204 6.76 11.58 13.34
CA TRP A 204 8.08 11.74 12.74
C TRP A 204 8.08 12.79 11.64
N SER A 205 9.27 13.30 11.36
CA SER A 205 9.63 14.07 10.18
C SER A 205 11.06 13.68 9.85
N ASP A 206 11.25 13.03 8.72
CA ASP A 206 12.54 12.45 8.32
C ASP A 206 12.80 12.79 6.83
N PRO A 207 13.26 14.01 6.54
CA PRO A 207 13.47 14.50 5.19
C PRO A 207 14.84 14.14 4.63
N ASN A 208 14.98 14.29 3.30
CA ASN A 208 16.25 14.27 2.56
C ASN A 208 17.05 12.97 2.73
N LYS A 209 16.35 11.82 2.63
CA LYS A 209 16.96 10.48 2.68
C LYS A 209 16.72 9.68 1.42
N ARG A 210 17.69 8.87 1.03
CA ARG A 210 17.53 7.80 0.01
C ARG A 210 16.77 6.63 0.62
N SER A 211 15.52 6.87 0.97
CA SER A 211 14.70 6.00 1.81
C SER A 211 13.40 5.55 1.14
N ALA A 212 13.22 5.92 -0.13
CA ALA A 212 11.96 5.69 -0.84
C ALA A 212 12.09 4.62 -1.93
N PHE A 213 10.99 3.92 -2.16
CA PHE A 213 10.71 3.16 -3.37
C PHE A 213 9.46 3.71 -4.04
N PHE A 214 9.43 3.67 -5.37
CA PHE A 214 8.23 3.93 -6.16
C PHE A 214 8.10 2.91 -7.28
N GLY A 215 6.89 2.73 -7.80
CA GLY A 215 6.67 1.78 -8.88
C GLY A 215 5.20 1.52 -9.15
N THR A 216 4.91 0.34 -9.69
CA THR A 216 3.57 -0.11 -10.03
C THR A 216 3.22 -1.42 -9.34
N PHE A 217 1.93 -1.67 -9.20
CA PHE A 217 1.43 -2.95 -8.70
C PHE A 217 0.31 -3.48 -9.59
N SER A 218 0.21 -4.80 -9.64
CA SER A 218 -0.93 -5.53 -10.19
C SER A 218 -1.32 -6.69 -9.25
N ARG A 219 -2.64 -6.92 -9.12
CA ARG A 219 -3.15 -7.95 -8.21
C ARG A 219 -4.40 -8.61 -8.79
#